data_816bc330f50cea68e6d7058291724d33
#
_entry.id   816bc330f50cea68e6d7058291724d33
#
_cell.length_a   1.000
_cell.length_b   1.000
_cell.length_c   1.000
_cell.angle_alpha   90.00
_cell.angle_beta   90.00
_cell.angle_gamma   90.00
#
_symmetry.space_group_name_H-M   'P 1'
#
loop_
_entity.id
_entity.type
_entity.pdbx_description
1 polymer ?
#
loop_
_entity_poly.entity_id
_entity_poly.type
_entity_poly.pdbx_seq_one_letter_code
_entity_poly.pdbx_strand_id
1 'polypeptide(L)'
;MTTEIDNIRNFAIIAHIDHGKSTIADRIIHRCGGLTDREMKAQVLDSMDIERERGITIKAQTVKLNYKAKDGKNYILNIIDTPGHVDFSYEVSRSLYACEGSILIVDSTQGVEAQTLANVYQALDINHEIIPVLNKIDLPASDIDRTNKQIEDVIGIDTTSAVPCSGKTGEGIDDILEQIIQSLPGPKGEKDQKLKCLLVDSWYDTYLGVVILVRVIDGKIKKNMKIKMMSTNQEYYVEKVGVFTPKPKDIDELNSGEIGFITTGIKVLSETKVGDTICDASKPLSESLPGFKPSKPVVFCGLFPVDSSEYQKLKDGLAKLKLNDSSFSFEAESSSALGLGFRCGFL
;
A
#
# COMPACT_ATOMS: atom_id res chain seq x y z
N MET A 1 0.08 14.05 -22.07
CA MET A 1 1.55 13.93 -22.05
C MET A 1 1.88 12.61 -21.39
N THR A 2 2.58 11.71 -22.07
CA THR A 2 3.07 10.45 -21.46
C THR A 2 4.25 10.83 -20.57
N THR A 3 4.13 10.59 -19.28
CA THR A 3 5.25 10.80 -18.34
C THR A 3 6.32 9.75 -18.65
N GLU A 4 7.58 10.18 -18.73
CA GLU A 4 8.70 9.24 -18.84
C GLU A 4 8.78 8.41 -17.56
N ILE A 5 9.11 7.14 -17.68
CA ILE A 5 9.17 6.20 -16.55
C ILE A 5 10.16 6.69 -15.48
N ASP A 6 11.25 7.35 -15.89
CA ASP A 6 12.26 7.92 -15.01
C ASP A 6 11.73 9.06 -14.11
N ASN A 7 10.58 9.65 -14.48
CA ASN A 7 9.93 10.70 -13.70
C ASN A 7 8.81 10.15 -12.79
N ILE A 8 8.78 8.85 -12.55
CA ILE A 8 7.87 8.22 -11.58
C ILE A 8 8.65 7.89 -10.30
N ARG A 9 8.03 8.09 -9.14
CA ARG A 9 8.53 7.62 -7.85
C ARG A 9 7.42 6.89 -7.13
N ASN A 10 7.63 5.60 -6.87
CA ASN A 10 6.72 4.79 -6.08
C ASN A 10 7.39 4.53 -4.74
N PHE A 11 6.77 4.99 -3.67
CA PHE A 11 7.35 4.83 -2.35
C PHE A 11 6.29 4.59 -1.28
N ALA A 12 6.71 3.84 -0.27
CA ALA A 12 5.91 3.58 0.91
C ALA A 12 6.30 4.50 2.06
N ILE A 13 5.37 4.77 2.96
CA ILE A 13 5.64 5.49 4.19
C ILE A 13 5.67 4.49 5.34
N ILE A 14 6.82 4.38 6.00
CA ILE A 14 7.05 3.50 7.14
C ILE A 14 7.22 4.37 8.39
N ALA A 15 6.51 4.04 9.46
CA ALA A 15 6.63 4.74 10.73
C ALA A 15 6.17 3.87 11.89
N HIS A 16 6.61 4.19 13.10
CA HIS A 16 5.97 3.73 14.32
C HIS A 16 4.62 4.43 14.53
N ILE A 17 3.76 3.86 15.37
CA ILE A 17 2.50 4.50 15.79
C ILE A 17 2.84 5.84 16.44
N ASP A 18 2.03 6.87 16.18
CA ASP A 18 2.16 8.24 16.70
C ASP A 18 3.44 9.00 16.29
N HIS A 19 4.28 8.46 15.40
CA HIS A 19 5.41 9.21 14.84
C HIS A 19 5.00 10.26 13.79
N GLY A 20 3.70 10.34 13.46
CA GLY A 20 3.13 11.38 12.58
C GLY A 20 3.07 10.99 11.10
N LYS A 21 3.01 9.69 10.80
CA LYS A 21 2.90 9.13 9.46
C LYS A 21 1.77 9.77 8.63
N SER A 22 0.52 9.65 9.10
CA SER A 22 -0.66 10.17 8.40
C SER A 22 -0.62 11.70 8.29
N THR A 23 -0.06 12.40 9.28
CA THR A 23 0.09 13.86 9.23
C THR A 23 1.06 14.29 8.13
N ILE A 24 2.19 13.62 7.97
CA ILE A 24 3.16 13.91 6.89
C ILE A 24 2.56 13.53 5.54
N ALA A 25 1.88 12.39 5.43
CA ALA A 25 1.18 11.99 4.21
C ALA A 25 0.16 13.07 3.78
N ASP A 26 -0.67 13.55 4.69
CA ASP A 26 -1.64 14.62 4.43
C ASP A 26 -0.96 15.91 3.95
N ARG A 27 0.18 16.28 4.56
CA ARG A 27 0.97 17.45 4.14
C ARG A 27 1.54 17.30 2.73
N ILE A 28 2.09 16.13 2.40
CA ILE A 28 2.59 15.84 1.06
C ILE A 28 1.45 15.92 0.03
N ILE A 29 0.30 15.31 0.32
CA ILE A 29 -0.87 15.35 -0.55
C ILE A 29 -1.34 16.78 -0.79
N HIS A 30 -1.46 17.57 0.27
CA HIS A 30 -1.85 18.97 0.20
C HIS A 30 -0.82 19.80 -0.61
N ARG A 31 0.47 19.62 -0.33
CA ARG A 31 1.54 20.35 -1.02
C ARG A 31 1.58 20.06 -2.52
N CYS A 32 1.25 18.86 -2.94
CA CYS A 32 1.12 18.45 -4.33
C CYS A 32 -0.23 18.80 -4.97
N GLY A 33 -1.12 19.51 -4.26
CA GLY A 33 -2.42 19.94 -4.77
C GLY A 33 -3.46 18.82 -4.87
N GLY A 34 -3.25 17.69 -4.20
CA GLY A 34 -4.23 16.59 -4.13
C GLY A 34 -5.43 16.91 -3.23
N LEU A 35 -5.29 17.91 -2.34
CA LEU A 35 -6.33 18.42 -1.45
C LEU A 35 -6.33 19.94 -1.42
N THR A 36 -7.51 20.51 -1.28
CA THR A 36 -7.66 21.96 -1.00
C THR A 36 -7.63 22.22 0.51
N ASP A 37 -7.36 23.46 0.93
CA ASP A 37 -7.39 23.86 2.36
C ASP A 37 -8.71 23.48 3.06
N ARG A 38 -9.84 23.52 2.32
CA ARG A 38 -11.16 23.16 2.84
C ARG A 38 -11.38 21.66 3.00
N GLU A 39 -10.67 20.85 2.23
CA GLU A 39 -10.72 19.38 2.26
C GLU A 39 -9.71 18.79 3.23
N MET A 40 -8.75 19.57 3.71
CA MET A 40 -7.78 19.19 4.73
C MET A 40 -8.50 18.87 6.04
N LYS A 41 -8.86 17.59 6.20
CA LYS A 41 -9.25 17.01 7.49
C LYS A 41 -8.07 16.16 7.95
N ALA A 42 -7.90 16.00 9.25
CA ALA A 42 -6.88 15.09 9.75
C ALA A 42 -7.15 13.66 9.23
N GLN A 43 -6.08 12.96 8.85
CA GLN A 43 -6.11 11.56 8.41
C GLN A 43 -7.00 11.32 7.18
N VAL A 44 -6.72 12.04 6.10
CA VAL A 44 -7.49 11.95 4.85
C VAL A 44 -7.43 10.54 4.24
N LEU A 45 -6.32 9.85 4.42
CA LEU A 45 -6.10 8.49 3.92
C LEU A 45 -6.75 7.43 4.81
N ASP A 46 -6.96 7.69 6.10
CA ASP A 46 -7.62 6.74 7.00
C ASP A 46 -9.14 6.75 6.72
N SER A 47 -9.55 5.87 5.80
CA SER A 47 -10.93 5.85 5.26
C SER A 47 -11.93 5.13 6.16
N MET A 48 -11.46 4.22 7.03
CA MET A 48 -12.30 3.41 7.91
C MET A 48 -12.59 4.15 9.22
N ASP A 49 -13.81 4.02 9.74
CA ASP A 49 -14.19 4.64 11.02
C ASP A 49 -13.32 4.12 12.18
N ILE A 50 -12.97 2.82 12.16
CA ILE A 50 -12.11 2.20 13.17
C ILE A 50 -10.66 2.73 13.11
N GLU A 51 -10.13 3.08 11.93
CA GLU A 51 -8.82 3.73 11.79
C GLU A 51 -8.80 5.08 12.50
N ARG A 52 -9.85 5.89 12.28
CA ARG A 52 -10.01 7.20 12.91
C ARG A 52 -10.24 7.11 14.42
N GLU A 53 -11.06 6.12 14.86
CA GLU A 53 -11.32 5.89 16.28
C GLU A 53 -10.07 5.48 17.04
N ARG A 54 -9.24 4.61 16.42
CA ARG A 54 -8.02 4.07 17.03
C ARG A 54 -6.78 4.92 16.78
N GLY A 55 -6.83 5.86 15.81
CA GLY A 55 -5.69 6.67 15.41
C GLY A 55 -4.59 5.89 14.70
N ILE A 56 -4.92 4.75 14.07
CA ILE A 56 -3.96 3.87 13.39
C ILE A 56 -4.45 3.57 11.97
N THR A 57 -3.51 3.47 11.02
CA THR A 57 -3.79 2.94 9.68
C THR A 57 -3.85 1.42 9.75
N ILE A 58 -4.93 0.82 9.26
CA ILE A 58 -5.14 -0.63 9.21
C ILE A 58 -4.89 -1.12 7.79
N LYS A 59 -5.46 -0.44 6.79
CA LYS A 59 -5.34 -0.81 5.38
C LYS A 59 -4.47 0.19 4.63
N ALA A 60 -3.53 -0.31 3.83
CA ALA A 60 -2.70 0.52 2.99
C ALA A 60 -3.54 1.30 1.98
N GLN A 61 -3.28 2.59 1.85
CA GLN A 61 -3.93 3.49 0.91
C GLN A 61 -2.93 4.02 -0.11
N THR A 62 -3.35 4.07 -1.36
CA THR A 62 -2.49 4.53 -2.46
C THR A 62 -2.98 5.86 -3.00
N VAL A 63 -2.07 6.79 -3.23
CA VAL A 63 -2.38 8.09 -3.84
C VAL A 63 -1.36 8.44 -4.92
N LYS A 64 -1.86 8.82 -6.09
CA LYS A 64 -1.08 9.37 -7.20
C LYS A 64 -1.12 10.89 -7.15
N LEU A 65 0.05 11.52 -7.10
CA LEU A 65 0.24 12.96 -7.07
C LEU A 65 1.11 13.43 -8.21
N ASN A 66 0.94 14.68 -8.61
CA ASN A 66 1.83 15.34 -9.55
C ASN A 66 2.66 16.37 -8.78
N TYR A 67 3.96 16.34 -8.95
CA TYR A 67 4.87 17.27 -8.32
C TYR A 67 5.80 17.92 -9.34
N LYS A 68 5.92 19.24 -9.30
CA LYS A 68 6.89 19.99 -10.10
C LYS A 68 8.12 20.25 -9.23
N ALA A 69 9.21 19.52 -9.49
CA ALA A 69 10.44 19.60 -8.72
C ALA A 69 11.27 20.86 -9.03
N LYS A 70 12.26 21.14 -8.18
CA LYS A 70 13.19 22.28 -8.33
C LYS A 70 14.03 22.18 -9.61
N ASP A 71 14.22 20.97 -10.18
CA ASP A 71 14.87 20.75 -11.48
C ASP A 71 14.02 21.17 -12.68
N GLY A 72 12.79 21.63 -12.44
CA GLY A 72 11.83 22.07 -13.45
C GLY A 72 11.01 20.97 -14.10
N LYS A 73 11.28 19.70 -13.83
CA LYS A 73 10.53 18.56 -14.36
C LYS A 73 9.26 18.28 -13.55
N ASN A 74 8.32 17.61 -14.20
CA ASN A 74 7.11 17.11 -13.55
C ASN A 74 7.29 15.64 -13.22
N TYR A 75 7.08 15.28 -11.97
CA TYR A 75 7.14 13.92 -11.46
C TYR A 75 5.76 13.40 -11.09
N ILE A 76 5.58 12.09 -11.25
CA ILE A 76 4.46 11.35 -10.69
C ILE A 76 4.95 10.69 -9.40
N LEU A 77 4.31 11.02 -8.29
CA LEU A 77 4.56 10.42 -6.99
C LEU A 77 3.41 9.47 -6.67
N ASN A 78 3.68 8.18 -6.59
CA ASN A 78 2.74 7.19 -6.08
C ASN A 78 3.12 6.87 -4.64
N ILE A 79 2.31 7.33 -3.71
CA ILE A 79 2.48 7.11 -2.27
C ILE A 79 1.65 5.92 -1.87
N ILE A 80 2.23 5.00 -1.11
CA ILE A 80 1.49 3.97 -0.40
C ILE A 80 1.65 4.23 1.10
N ASP A 81 0.56 4.65 1.75
CA ASP A 81 0.51 4.81 3.20
C ASP A 81 0.31 3.45 3.84
N THR A 82 1.30 2.96 4.59
CA THR A 82 1.30 1.61 5.17
C THR A 82 0.88 1.63 6.64
N PRO A 83 0.29 0.53 7.17
CA PRO A 83 0.08 0.39 8.60
C PRO A 83 1.39 0.48 9.39
N GLY A 84 1.35 1.11 10.57
CA GLY A 84 2.50 1.18 11.47
C GLY A 84 2.61 0.01 12.45
N HIS A 85 1.51 -0.74 12.69
CA HIS A 85 1.43 -1.79 13.69
C HIS A 85 1.93 -3.14 13.15
N VAL A 86 2.64 -3.90 13.98
CA VAL A 86 3.22 -5.21 13.60
C VAL A 86 2.18 -6.25 13.21
N ASP A 87 0.96 -6.17 13.73
CA ASP A 87 -0.13 -7.09 13.39
C ASP A 87 -0.55 -6.98 11.91
N PHE A 88 -0.21 -5.86 11.26
CA PHE A 88 -0.47 -5.62 9.85
C PHE A 88 0.77 -5.79 8.97
N SER A 89 1.78 -6.52 9.44
CA SER A 89 3.06 -6.73 8.75
C SER A 89 2.89 -7.31 7.33
N TYR A 90 1.85 -8.13 7.11
CA TYR A 90 1.54 -8.66 5.78
C TYR A 90 1.06 -7.57 4.82
N GLU A 91 0.26 -6.61 5.29
CA GLU A 91 -0.19 -5.44 4.54
C GLU A 91 1.01 -4.54 4.16
N VAL A 92 1.91 -4.32 5.14
CA VAL A 92 3.16 -3.58 4.91
C VAL A 92 4.00 -4.25 3.84
N SER A 93 4.25 -5.55 3.97
CA SER A 93 5.06 -6.33 3.02
C SER A 93 4.55 -6.19 1.58
N ARG A 94 3.23 -6.33 1.34
CA ARG A 94 2.64 -6.19 0.01
C ARG A 94 2.81 -4.80 -0.58
N SER A 95 2.62 -3.80 0.26
CA SER A 95 2.76 -2.40 -0.13
C SER A 95 4.19 -2.07 -0.55
N LEU A 96 5.17 -2.60 0.19
CA LEU A 96 6.58 -2.45 -0.13
C LEU A 96 6.91 -3.04 -1.50
N TYR A 97 6.43 -4.23 -1.85
CA TYR A 97 6.68 -4.85 -3.15
C TYR A 97 6.13 -4.05 -4.35
N ALA A 98 5.21 -3.13 -4.13
CA ALA A 98 4.70 -2.23 -5.16
C ALA A 98 5.57 -0.99 -5.38
N CYS A 99 6.58 -0.76 -4.53
CA CYS A 99 7.42 0.44 -4.49
C CYS A 99 8.89 0.13 -4.78
N GLU A 100 9.65 1.16 -5.14
CA GLU A 100 11.09 1.12 -5.31
C GLU A 100 11.85 1.65 -4.09
N GLY A 101 11.16 2.32 -3.16
CA GLY A 101 11.77 2.85 -1.96
C GLY A 101 10.77 3.20 -0.88
N SER A 102 11.28 3.70 0.25
CA SER A 102 10.46 4.05 1.41
C SER A 102 10.97 5.32 2.08
N ILE A 103 10.07 6.10 2.66
CA ILE A 103 10.43 7.11 3.65
C ILE A 103 10.20 6.53 5.05
N LEU A 104 11.19 6.65 5.91
CA LEU A 104 11.15 6.20 7.29
C LEU A 104 10.94 7.39 8.21
N ILE A 105 9.75 7.52 8.77
CA ILE A 105 9.41 8.62 9.68
C ILE A 105 9.74 8.21 11.11
N VAL A 106 10.61 8.99 11.75
CA VAL A 106 11.01 8.81 13.16
C VAL A 106 10.68 10.09 13.94
N ASP A 107 10.01 9.95 15.06
CA ASP A 107 9.79 11.04 16.01
C ASP A 107 11.12 11.43 16.67
N SER A 108 11.59 12.64 16.42
CA SER A 108 12.88 13.13 16.96
C SER A 108 12.90 13.31 18.48
N THR A 109 11.75 13.21 19.15
CA THR A 109 11.66 13.24 20.61
C THR A 109 11.78 11.83 21.24
N GLN A 110 11.29 10.80 20.54
CA GLN A 110 11.25 9.41 21.03
C GLN A 110 12.43 8.59 20.47
N GLY A 111 12.76 8.78 19.21
CA GLY A 111 13.80 8.02 18.52
C GLY A 111 13.27 6.72 17.87
N VAL A 112 14.16 5.75 17.70
CA VAL A 112 13.85 4.47 17.04
C VAL A 112 13.14 3.52 18.00
N GLU A 113 11.97 3.04 17.60
CA GLU A 113 11.12 2.11 18.33
C GLU A 113 11.14 0.70 17.71
N ALA A 114 10.79 -0.33 18.49
CA ALA A 114 10.87 -1.73 18.06
C ALA A 114 10.05 -2.07 16.81
N GLN A 115 8.86 -1.49 16.65
CA GLN A 115 8.02 -1.70 15.45
C GLN A 115 8.63 -1.07 14.21
N THR A 116 9.37 0.04 14.36
CA THR A 116 10.12 0.66 13.28
C THR A 116 11.10 -0.33 12.67
N LEU A 117 11.85 -1.04 13.52
CA LEU A 117 12.84 -2.04 13.08
C LEU A 117 12.21 -3.14 12.23
N ALA A 118 11.07 -3.70 12.66
CA ALA A 118 10.41 -4.78 11.94
C ALA A 118 10.00 -4.35 10.50
N ASN A 119 9.44 -3.16 10.36
CA ASN A 119 9.02 -2.64 9.06
C ASN A 119 10.22 -2.26 8.16
N VAL A 120 11.28 -1.69 8.77
CA VAL A 120 12.50 -1.32 8.03
C VAL A 120 13.23 -2.57 7.51
N TYR A 121 13.37 -3.62 8.31
CA TYR A 121 13.99 -4.86 7.83
C TYR A 121 13.23 -5.49 6.66
N GLN A 122 11.89 -5.43 6.65
CA GLN A 122 11.13 -5.88 5.49
C GLN A 122 11.44 -5.07 4.21
N ALA A 123 11.66 -3.75 4.34
CA ALA A 123 12.04 -2.91 3.22
C ALA A 123 13.48 -3.20 2.74
N LEU A 124 14.41 -3.41 3.68
CA LEU A 124 15.80 -3.77 3.37
C LEU A 124 15.92 -5.14 2.70
N ASP A 125 15.11 -6.13 3.12
CA ASP A 125 15.09 -7.48 2.54
C ASP A 125 14.74 -7.49 1.05
N ILE A 126 14.04 -6.46 0.57
CA ILE A 126 13.69 -6.30 -0.85
C ILE A 126 14.49 -5.19 -1.54
N ASN A 127 15.59 -4.74 -0.91
CA ASN A 127 16.52 -3.73 -1.41
C ASN A 127 15.87 -2.36 -1.68
N HIS A 128 14.97 -1.91 -0.82
CA HIS A 128 14.47 -0.54 -0.88
C HIS A 128 15.55 0.47 -0.51
N GLU A 129 15.58 1.56 -1.28
CA GLU A 129 16.23 2.79 -0.82
C GLU A 129 15.36 3.42 0.27
N ILE A 130 15.95 3.77 1.41
CA ILE A 130 15.22 4.28 2.57
C ILE A 130 15.71 5.69 2.90
N ILE A 131 14.79 6.65 2.92
CA ILE A 131 15.06 8.03 3.29
C ILE A 131 14.58 8.25 4.73
N PRO A 132 15.48 8.53 5.70
CA PRO A 132 15.07 8.91 7.05
C PRO A 132 14.44 10.30 7.06
N VAL A 133 13.31 10.43 7.78
CA VAL A 133 12.58 11.68 7.98
C VAL A 133 12.39 11.89 9.48
N LEU A 134 13.00 12.92 10.04
CA LEU A 134 12.98 13.22 11.46
C LEU A 134 11.85 14.19 11.76
N ASN A 135 10.75 13.67 12.27
CA ASN A 135 9.53 14.45 12.51
C ASN A 135 9.49 15.06 13.90
N LYS A 136 8.59 16.03 14.06
CA LYS A 136 8.28 16.75 15.31
C LYS A 136 9.42 17.66 15.80
N ILE A 137 10.20 18.23 14.87
CA ILE A 137 11.27 19.17 15.21
C ILE A 137 10.74 20.48 15.88
N ASP A 138 9.45 20.73 15.79
CA ASP A 138 8.77 21.85 16.48
C ASP A 138 8.66 21.67 17.98
N LEU A 139 8.93 20.47 18.52
CA LEU A 139 8.84 20.18 19.93
C LEU A 139 10.17 20.47 20.65
N PRO A 140 10.12 21.09 21.87
CA PRO A 140 11.33 21.40 22.63
C PRO A 140 12.20 20.18 23.02
N ALA A 141 11.60 18.98 23.04
CA ALA A 141 12.29 17.73 23.37
C ALA A 141 12.92 17.06 22.12
N SER A 142 12.84 17.69 20.96
CA SER A 142 13.44 17.17 19.74
C SER A 142 14.97 17.15 19.83
N ASP A 143 15.55 15.99 19.48
CA ASP A 143 17.02 15.78 19.45
C ASP A 143 17.38 15.04 18.15
N ILE A 144 17.72 15.83 17.13
CA ILE A 144 18.04 15.36 15.77
C ILE A 144 19.31 14.51 15.79
N ASP A 145 20.37 14.98 16.50
CA ASP A 145 21.68 14.32 16.50
C ASP A 145 21.59 12.94 17.17
N ARG A 146 20.89 12.85 18.31
CA ARG A 146 20.63 11.60 18.98
C ARG A 146 19.84 10.64 18.09
N THR A 147 18.81 11.14 17.41
CA THR A 147 17.93 10.31 16.58
C THR A 147 18.69 9.79 15.35
N ASN A 148 19.49 10.62 14.69
CA ASN A 148 20.37 10.19 13.60
C ASN A 148 21.31 9.08 14.06
N LYS A 149 22.00 9.28 15.18
CA LYS A 149 22.88 8.26 15.73
C LYS A 149 22.16 6.95 16.05
N GLN A 150 20.95 7.00 16.57
CA GLN A 150 20.15 5.79 16.79
C GLN A 150 19.79 5.07 15.49
N ILE A 151 19.44 5.81 14.42
CA ILE A 151 19.16 5.21 13.12
C ILE A 151 20.40 4.50 12.59
N GLU A 152 21.58 5.12 12.68
CA GLU A 152 22.84 4.54 12.24
C GLU A 152 23.25 3.32 13.06
N ASP A 153 23.25 3.46 14.40
CA ASP A 153 23.74 2.42 15.32
C ASP A 153 22.79 1.20 15.40
N VAL A 154 21.46 1.41 15.31
CA VAL A 154 20.46 0.37 15.54
C VAL A 154 19.94 -0.24 14.24
N ILE A 155 19.75 0.60 13.21
CA ILE A 155 19.20 0.16 11.91
C ILE A 155 20.32 -0.09 10.90
N GLY A 156 21.41 0.68 10.97
CA GLY A 156 22.52 0.60 10.02
C GLY A 156 22.29 1.38 8.71
N ILE A 157 21.40 2.38 8.72
CA ILE A 157 21.11 3.25 7.57
C ILE A 157 21.86 4.55 7.73
N ASP A 158 22.53 5.01 6.65
CA ASP A 158 23.19 6.32 6.60
C ASP A 158 22.16 7.45 6.76
N THR A 159 22.43 8.39 7.64
CA THR A 159 21.56 9.54 7.93
C THR A 159 22.03 10.84 7.28
N THR A 160 23.04 10.83 6.41
CA THR A 160 23.50 12.03 5.67
C THR A 160 22.41 12.64 4.81
N SER A 161 21.45 11.84 4.37
CA SER A 161 20.27 12.25 3.60
C SER A 161 19.02 12.44 4.46
N ALA A 162 19.12 12.39 5.79
CA ALA A 162 17.98 12.53 6.68
C ALA A 162 17.38 13.94 6.60
N VAL A 163 16.05 14.01 6.53
CA VAL A 163 15.32 15.27 6.39
C VAL A 163 14.59 15.61 7.70
N PRO A 164 15.00 16.67 8.41
CA PRO A 164 14.25 17.20 9.54
C PRO A 164 12.94 17.85 9.08
N CYS A 165 11.84 17.58 9.78
CA CYS A 165 10.55 18.15 9.42
C CYS A 165 9.59 18.29 10.62
N SER A 166 8.51 19.03 10.41
CA SER A 166 7.35 19.06 11.28
C SER A 166 6.07 18.87 10.47
N GLY A 167 5.44 17.72 10.62
CA GLY A 167 4.11 17.48 10.05
C GLY A 167 3.07 18.47 10.57
N LYS A 168 3.23 18.99 11.79
CA LYS A 168 2.34 19.97 12.41
C LYS A 168 2.44 21.34 11.74
N THR A 169 3.65 21.87 11.58
CA THR A 169 3.87 23.22 11.01
C THR A 169 3.97 23.20 9.48
N GLY A 170 4.36 22.07 8.89
CA GLY A 170 4.65 21.93 7.45
C GLY A 170 6.09 22.23 7.08
N GLU A 171 6.95 22.52 8.06
CA GLU A 171 8.39 22.73 7.85
C GLU A 171 9.06 21.44 7.34
N GLY A 172 9.97 21.58 6.35
CA GLY A 172 10.72 20.48 5.76
C GLY A 172 9.96 19.61 4.75
N ILE A 173 8.66 19.85 4.48
CA ILE A 173 7.88 19.03 3.52
C ILE A 173 8.41 19.14 2.09
N ASP A 174 8.81 20.34 1.65
CA ASP A 174 9.41 20.54 0.34
C ASP A 174 10.75 19.80 0.23
N ASP A 175 11.52 19.76 1.31
CA ASP A 175 12.81 19.08 1.31
C ASP A 175 12.64 17.56 1.28
N ILE A 176 11.60 17.01 1.94
CA ILE A 176 11.22 15.59 1.78
C ILE A 176 10.90 15.27 0.32
N LEU A 177 10.11 16.11 -0.36
CA LEU A 177 9.73 15.89 -1.76
C LEU A 177 10.94 15.92 -2.68
N GLU A 178 11.86 16.87 -2.50
CA GLU A 178 13.09 16.96 -3.29
C GLU A 178 14.03 15.78 -2.98
N GLN A 179 14.15 15.36 -1.72
CA GLN A 179 14.96 14.20 -1.35
C GLN A 179 14.42 12.90 -1.97
N ILE A 180 13.09 12.72 -2.04
CA ILE A 180 12.44 11.61 -2.75
C ILE A 180 12.86 11.60 -4.23
N ILE A 181 12.83 12.77 -4.89
CA ILE A 181 13.23 12.88 -6.30
C ILE A 181 14.69 12.52 -6.51
N GLN A 182 15.58 12.97 -5.61
CA GLN A 182 17.03 12.81 -5.73
C GLN A 182 17.49 11.39 -5.40
N SER A 183 16.95 10.79 -4.36
CA SER A 183 17.47 9.52 -3.82
C SER A 183 16.70 8.29 -4.29
N LEU A 184 15.38 8.36 -4.44
CA LEU A 184 14.65 7.17 -4.84
C LEU A 184 14.81 6.89 -6.33
N PRO A 185 15.07 5.64 -6.72
CA PRO A 185 15.13 5.27 -8.13
C PRO A 185 13.74 5.35 -8.78
N GLY A 186 13.72 5.61 -10.07
CA GLY A 186 12.53 5.40 -10.89
C GLY A 186 12.24 3.90 -11.07
N PRO A 187 10.98 3.54 -11.37
CA PRO A 187 10.64 2.16 -11.66
C PRO A 187 11.34 1.67 -12.93
N LYS A 188 11.66 0.37 -12.92
CA LYS A 188 12.19 -0.31 -14.11
C LYS A 188 11.02 -0.91 -14.89
N GLY A 189 11.13 -0.96 -16.21
CA GLY A 189 10.15 -1.60 -17.09
C GLY A 189 10.05 -0.92 -18.45
N GLU A 190 9.42 -1.61 -19.39
CA GLU A 190 9.32 -1.16 -20.78
C GLU A 190 7.86 -1.12 -21.23
N LYS A 191 7.44 0.01 -21.80
CA LYS A 191 6.05 0.26 -22.24
C LYS A 191 5.62 -0.63 -23.39
N ASP A 192 6.55 -0.99 -24.28
CA ASP A 192 6.26 -1.72 -25.53
C ASP A 192 6.40 -3.25 -25.37
N GLN A 193 6.74 -3.72 -24.18
CA GLN A 193 6.79 -5.15 -23.84
C GLN A 193 5.38 -5.73 -23.61
N LYS A 194 5.32 -7.06 -23.49
CA LYS A 194 4.10 -7.76 -23.09
C LYS A 194 3.67 -7.29 -21.70
N LEU A 195 2.35 -7.15 -21.50
CA LEU A 195 1.82 -6.78 -20.20
C LEU A 195 2.28 -7.77 -19.13
N LYS A 196 2.98 -7.27 -18.13
CA LYS A 196 3.34 -7.93 -16.88
C LYS A 196 2.92 -7.03 -15.74
N CYS A 197 1.92 -7.43 -14.98
CA CYS A 197 1.32 -6.60 -13.97
C CYS A 197 1.16 -7.41 -12.67
N LEU A 198 1.56 -6.80 -11.54
CA LEU A 198 1.42 -7.38 -10.21
C LEU A 198 0.06 -7.00 -9.62
N LEU A 199 -0.70 -7.97 -9.15
CA LEU A 199 -1.87 -7.75 -8.31
C LEU A 199 -1.38 -7.48 -6.87
N VAL A 200 -1.44 -6.23 -6.46
CA VAL A 200 -0.92 -5.79 -5.15
C VAL A 200 -1.94 -6.06 -4.05
N ASP A 201 -3.19 -5.67 -4.28
CA ASP A 201 -4.29 -5.86 -3.34
C ASP A 201 -5.63 -5.97 -4.08
N SER A 202 -6.67 -6.45 -3.38
CA SER A 202 -8.02 -6.46 -3.90
C SER A 202 -9.03 -6.32 -2.76
N TRP A 203 -10.14 -5.62 -3.03
CA TRP A 203 -11.22 -5.43 -2.06
C TRP A 203 -12.56 -5.30 -2.76
N TYR A 204 -13.60 -5.46 -1.99
CA TYR A 204 -14.95 -5.24 -2.46
C TYR A 204 -15.41 -3.82 -2.14
N ASP A 205 -15.78 -3.09 -3.17
CA ASP A 205 -16.41 -1.78 -3.08
C ASP A 205 -17.90 -1.92 -3.43
N THR A 206 -18.77 -1.25 -2.68
CA THR A 206 -20.23 -1.35 -2.87
C THR A 206 -20.71 -0.78 -4.20
N TYR A 207 -19.96 0.14 -4.80
CA TYR A 207 -20.28 0.82 -6.07
C TYR A 207 -19.52 0.26 -7.26
N LEU A 208 -18.25 -0.11 -7.04
CA LEU A 208 -17.34 -0.55 -8.10
C LEU A 208 -17.25 -2.08 -8.21
N GLY A 209 -17.79 -2.83 -7.26
CA GLY A 209 -17.60 -4.27 -7.16
C GLY A 209 -16.19 -4.63 -6.67
N VAL A 210 -15.59 -5.66 -7.25
CA VAL A 210 -14.22 -6.04 -6.92
C VAL A 210 -13.25 -5.07 -7.57
N VAL A 211 -12.52 -4.32 -6.75
CA VAL A 211 -11.45 -3.41 -7.14
C VAL A 211 -10.13 -4.11 -6.94
N ILE A 212 -9.27 -4.07 -7.96
CA ILE A 212 -7.96 -4.71 -7.96
C ILE A 212 -6.91 -3.61 -8.06
N LEU A 213 -6.09 -3.45 -7.02
CA LEU A 213 -4.93 -2.57 -7.04
C LEU A 213 -3.80 -3.27 -7.80
N VAL A 214 -3.25 -2.60 -8.77
CA VAL A 214 -2.24 -3.15 -9.66
C VAL A 214 -1.00 -2.27 -9.77
N ARG A 215 0.16 -2.93 -9.92
CA ARG A 215 1.40 -2.31 -10.32
C ARG A 215 1.79 -2.83 -11.70
N VAL A 216 1.83 -1.96 -12.70
CA VAL A 216 2.29 -2.33 -14.05
C VAL A 216 3.82 -2.37 -14.05
N ILE A 217 4.38 -3.54 -14.29
CA ILE A 217 5.84 -3.74 -14.43
C ILE A 217 6.24 -3.44 -15.87
N ASP A 218 5.72 -4.21 -16.83
CA ASP A 218 5.97 -4.04 -18.26
C ASP A 218 4.67 -3.88 -19.03
N GLY A 219 4.75 -3.25 -20.18
CA GLY A 219 3.61 -3.05 -21.07
C GLY A 219 2.63 -2.00 -20.56
N LYS A 220 1.36 -2.23 -20.82
CA LYS A 220 0.27 -1.35 -20.40
C LYS A 220 -1.03 -2.11 -20.24
N ILE A 221 -1.89 -1.61 -19.36
CA ILE A 221 -3.26 -2.09 -19.17
C ILE A 221 -4.25 -0.96 -19.51
N LYS A 222 -5.30 -1.28 -20.26
CA LYS A 222 -6.29 -0.30 -20.70
C LYS A 222 -7.71 -0.85 -20.63
N LYS A 223 -8.67 0.06 -20.64
CA LYS A 223 -10.10 -0.27 -20.69
C LYS A 223 -10.42 -1.18 -21.88
N ASN A 224 -11.34 -2.12 -21.69
CA ASN A 224 -11.79 -3.13 -22.66
C ASN A 224 -10.71 -4.15 -23.08
N MET A 225 -9.53 -4.13 -22.47
CA MET A 225 -8.48 -5.14 -22.69
C MET A 225 -8.90 -6.46 -22.05
N LYS A 226 -8.67 -7.57 -22.73
CA LYS A 226 -8.87 -8.91 -22.18
C LYS A 226 -7.59 -9.34 -21.46
N ILE A 227 -7.68 -9.49 -20.16
CA ILE A 227 -6.57 -9.88 -19.28
C ILE A 227 -6.74 -11.31 -18.80
N LYS A 228 -5.65 -11.92 -18.37
CA LYS A 228 -5.60 -13.26 -17.80
C LYS A 228 -4.90 -13.21 -16.44
N MET A 229 -5.53 -13.81 -15.43
CA MET A 229 -4.93 -14.09 -14.12
C MET A 229 -4.10 -15.37 -14.24
N MET A 230 -2.80 -15.31 -14.00
CA MET A 230 -1.91 -16.44 -14.28
C MET A 230 -2.09 -17.59 -13.28
N SER A 231 -2.44 -17.31 -12.01
CA SER A 231 -2.63 -18.35 -10.99
C SER A 231 -3.87 -19.20 -11.20
N THR A 232 -4.96 -18.58 -11.67
CA THR A 232 -6.27 -19.25 -11.88
C THR A 232 -6.54 -19.61 -13.33
N ASN A 233 -5.73 -19.08 -14.27
CA ASN A 233 -5.95 -19.15 -15.72
C ASN A 233 -7.29 -18.54 -16.20
N GLN A 234 -7.97 -17.78 -15.35
CA GLN A 234 -9.23 -17.12 -15.70
C GLN A 234 -8.97 -15.84 -16.50
N GLU A 235 -9.89 -15.54 -17.41
CA GLU A 235 -9.80 -14.38 -18.31
C GLU A 235 -10.97 -13.44 -18.05
N TYR A 236 -10.68 -12.13 -18.03
CA TYR A 236 -11.64 -11.07 -17.74
C TYR A 236 -11.44 -9.89 -18.68
N TYR A 237 -12.50 -9.11 -18.89
CA TYR A 237 -12.40 -7.82 -19.55
C TYR A 237 -12.21 -6.72 -18.51
N VAL A 238 -11.29 -5.81 -18.74
CA VAL A 238 -11.09 -4.62 -17.93
C VAL A 238 -12.23 -3.65 -18.20
N GLU A 239 -13.10 -3.43 -17.21
CA GLU A 239 -14.24 -2.51 -17.31
C GLU A 239 -13.81 -1.06 -17.08
N LYS A 240 -13.00 -0.85 -16.03
CA LYS A 240 -12.44 0.46 -15.70
C LYS A 240 -10.96 0.34 -15.36
N VAL A 241 -10.25 1.43 -15.64
CA VAL A 241 -8.88 1.69 -15.21
C VAL A 241 -8.89 3.01 -14.49
N GLY A 242 -8.21 3.11 -13.35
CA GLY A 242 -8.19 4.36 -12.60
C GLY A 242 -7.02 4.48 -11.65
N VAL A 243 -6.94 5.65 -11.01
CA VAL A 243 -5.96 6.00 -9.99
C VAL A 243 -6.67 6.70 -8.82
N PHE A 244 -6.06 6.70 -7.64
CA PHE A 244 -6.56 7.44 -6.49
C PHE A 244 -5.81 8.77 -6.38
N THR A 245 -6.55 9.92 -6.35
CA THR A 245 -6.00 11.28 -6.33
C THR A 245 -6.65 12.22 -5.30
N PRO A 246 -6.75 12.00 -4.00
CA PRO A 246 -7.06 10.81 -3.20
C PRO A 246 -8.35 10.08 -3.58
N LYS A 247 -9.32 10.81 -4.22
CA LYS A 247 -10.55 10.20 -4.72
C LYS A 247 -10.26 9.36 -5.97
N PRO A 248 -11.01 8.28 -6.21
CA PRO A 248 -10.86 7.50 -7.43
C PRO A 248 -11.13 8.36 -8.67
N LYS A 249 -10.25 8.26 -9.65
CA LYS A 249 -10.34 8.95 -10.92
C LYS A 249 -10.12 7.96 -12.06
N ASP A 250 -11.09 7.84 -12.94
CA ASP A 250 -11.00 7.00 -14.14
C ASP A 250 -9.96 7.59 -15.11
N ILE A 251 -9.17 6.71 -15.71
CA ILE A 251 -8.19 7.02 -16.77
C ILE A 251 -8.30 5.99 -17.88
N ASP A 252 -7.70 6.26 -19.04
CA ASP A 252 -7.80 5.38 -20.20
C ASP A 252 -6.86 4.17 -20.10
N GLU A 253 -5.64 4.37 -19.61
CA GLU A 253 -4.60 3.33 -19.48
C GLU A 253 -3.66 3.60 -18.30
N LEU A 254 -3.06 2.52 -17.77
CA LEU A 254 -1.88 2.53 -16.91
C LEU A 254 -0.70 1.98 -17.70
N ASN A 255 0.43 2.68 -17.63
CA ASN A 255 1.66 2.31 -18.32
C ASN A 255 2.66 1.65 -17.35
N SER A 256 3.72 1.08 -17.92
CA SER A 256 4.85 0.57 -17.16
C SER A 256 5.33 1.59 -16.12
N GLY A 257 5.55 1.12 -14.92
CA GLY A 257 5.94 1.94 -13.77
C GLY A 257 4.78 2.50 -12.96
N GLU A 258 3.55 2.53 -13.44
CA GLU A 258 2.44 3.16 -12.73
C GLU A 258 1.71 2.19 -11.79
N ILE A 259 1.13 2.77 -10.72
CA ILE A 259 0.24 2.10 -9.78
C ILE A 259 -1.17 2.66 -9.99
N GLY A 260 -2.17 1.79 -10.00
CA GLY A 260 -3.56 2.19 -10.13
C GLY A 260 -4.50 1.02 -9.84
N PHE A 261 -5.77 1.19 -10.15
CA PHE A 261 -6.75 0.14 -9.96
C PHE A 261 -7.45 -0.23 -11.27
N ILE A 262 -7.94 -1.45 -11.31
CA ILE A 262 -8.84 -1.93 -12.35
C ILE A 262 -10.09 -2.56 -11.75
N THR A 263 -11.19 -2.54 -12.50
CA THR A 263 -12.37 -3.36 -12.24
C THR A 263 -12.62 -4.28 -13.42
N THR A 264 -13.11 -5.49 -13.16
CA THR A 264 -13.19 -6.54 -14.18
C THR A 264 -14.51 -7.33 -14.13
N GLY A 265 -15.50 -6.86 -13.40
CA GLY A 265 -16.77 -7.57 -13.26
C GLY A 265 -16.67 -8.92 -12.53
N ILE A 266 -15.58 -9.21 -11.87
CA ILE A 266 -15.40 -10.40 -11.05
C ILE A 266 -16.46 -10.42 -9.95
N LYS A 267 -17.19 -11.54 -9.86
CA LYS A 267 -18.22 -11.74 -8.85
C LYS A 267 -17.81 -12.69 -7.74
N VAL A 268 -16.80 -13.52 -8.00
CA VAL A 268 -16.33 -14.55 -7.07
C VAL A 268 -14.96 -14.16 -6.55
N LEU A 269 -14.89 -13.88 -5.28
CA LEU A 269 -13.72 -13.31 -4.57
C LEU A 269 -12.49 -14.22 -4.60
N SER A 270 -12.68 -15.54 -4.68
CA SER A 270 -11.58 -16.51 -4.77
C SER A 270 -10.81 -16.48 -6.10
N GLU A 271 -11.31 -15.72 -7.08
CA GLU A 271 -10.68 -15.57 -8.39
C GLU A 271 -9.60 -14.50 -8.43
N THR A 272 -9.51 -13.67 -7.38
CA THR A 272 -8.42 -12.70 -7.19
C THR A 272 -7.48 -13.16 -6.09
N LYS A 273 -6.28 -13.58 -6.49
CA LYS A 273 -5.23 -13.95 -5.53
C LYS A 273 -4.22 -12.82 -5.44
N VAL A 274 -4.09 -12.22 -4.25
CA VAL A 274 -3.08 -11.19 -3.99
C VAL A 274 -1.68 -11.75 -4.27
N GLY A 275 -0.86 -10.98 -4.99
CA GLY A 275 0.45 -11.42 -5.49
C GLY A 275 0.40 -12.16 -6.84
N ASP A 276 -0.79 -12.32 -7.45
CA ASP A 276 -0.89 -12.91 -8.79
C ASP A 276 -0.31 -12.01 -9.87
N THR A 277 0.02 -12.62 -10.99
CA THR A 277 0.47 -11.92 -12.19
C THR A 277 -0.68 -11.80 -13.18
N ILE A 278 -0.91 -10.59 -13.63
CA ILE A 278 -1.89 -10.28 -14.67
C ILE A 278 -1.15 -10.05 -15.99
N CYS A 279 -1.60 -10.71 -17.04
CA CYS A 279 -1.05 -10.54 -18.39
C CYS A 279 -2.16 -10.30 -19.43
N ASP A 280 -1.76 -9.95 -20.65
CA ASP A 280 -2.66 -9.88 -21.81
C ASP A 280 -3.08 -11.31 -22.22
N ALA A 281 -4.37 -11.58 -22.25
CA ALA A 281 -4.89 -12.89 -22.66
C ALA A 281 -4.51 -13.26 -24.10
N SER A 282 -4.33 -12.27 -24.99
CA SER A 282 -3.91 -12.49 -26.38
C SER A 282 -2.41 -12.73 -26.54
N LYS A 283 -1.61 -12.31 -25.56
CA LYS A 283 -0.13 -12.43 -25.56
C LYS A 283 0.36 -12.89 -24.20
N PRO A 284 -0.01 -14.11 -23.77
CA PRO A 284 0.29 -14.58 -22.42
C PRO A 284 1.79 -14.63 -22.14
N LEU A 285 2.14 -14.48 -20.88
CA LEU A 285 3.51 -14.66 -20.39
C LEU A 285 3.80 -16.13 -20.16
N SER A 286 5.08 -16.51 -20.27
CA SER A 286 5.56 -17.85 -19.94
C SER A 286 5.80 -18.03 -18.43
N GLU A 287 6.17 -16.95 -17.74
CA GLU A 287 6.54 -16.96 -16.33
C GLU A 287 5.78 -15.88 -15.55
N SER A 288 5.29 -16.26 -14.37
CA SER A 288 4.68 -15.33 -13.42
C SER A 288 5.75 -14.60 -12.60
N LEU A 289 5.37 -13.45 -12.03
CA LEU A 289 6.12 -12.82 -10.94
C LEU A 289 6.18 -13.79 -9.73
N PRO A 290 7.19 -13.68 -8.86
CA PRO A 290 7.34 -14.56 -7.69
C PRO A 290 6.15 -14.49 -6.72
N GLY A 291 5.35 -13.41 -6.79
CA GLY A 291 4.22 -13.20 -5.92
C GLY A 291 4.64 -12.92 -4.47
N PHE A 292 3.66 -12.98 -3.56
CA PHE A 292 3.91 -12.79 -2.14
C PHE A 292 4.01 -14.13 -1.41
N LYS A 293 4.85 -14.18 -0.39
CA LYS A 293 4.87 -15.33 0.53
C LYS A 293 3.52 -15.39 1.26
N PRO A 294 2.84 -16.54 1.29
CA PRO A 294 1.57 -16.66 2.02
C PRO A 294 1.80 -16.40 3.52
N SER A 295 0.92 -15.63 4.13
CA SER A 295 0.91 -15.45 5.57
C SER A 295 0.53 -16.76 6.26
N LYS A 296 1.15 -17.04 7.41
CA LYS A 296 0.80 -18.20 8.23
C LYS A 296 0.10 -17.70 9.49
N PRO A 297 -1.19 -18.04 9.70
CA PRO A 297 -1.89 -17.67 10.91
C PRO A 297 -1.17 -18.16 12.16
N VAL A 298 -1.13 -17.32 13.19
CA VAL A 298 -0.55 -17.63 14.50
C VAL A 298 -1.59 -17.70 15.61
N VAL A 299 -2.76 -17.07 15.41
CA VAL A 299 -3.90 -17.12 16.34
C VAL A 299 -5.06 -17.79 15.65
N PHE A 300 -5.75 -18.69 16.38
CA PHE A 300 -6.94 -19.38 15.88
C PHE A 300 -8.11 -19.21 16.82
N CYS A 301 -9.31 -19.04 16.26
CA CYS A 301 -10.56 -19.09 17.03
C CYS A 301 -11.64 -19.83 16.26
N GLY A 302 -12.60 -20.42 16.98
CA GLY A 302 -13.83 -20.99 16.42
C GLY A 302 -14.95 -19.94 16.44
N LEU A 303 -15.60 -19.71 15.29
CA LEU A 303 -16.78 -18.86 15.17
C LEU A 303 -17.98 -19.73 14.84
N PHE A 304 -19.00 -19.70 15.71
CA PHE A 304 -20.23 -20.46 15.57
C PHE A 304 -21.42 -19.50 15.55
N PRO A 305 -22.36 -19.65 14.62
CA PRO A 305 -23.57 -18.83 14.64
C PRO A 305 -24.40 -19.18 15.88
N VAL A 306 -25.07 -18.18 16.46
CA VAL A 306 -25.99 -18.41 17.60
C VAL A 306 -27.19 -19.24 17.16
N ASP A 307 -27.69 -18.96 15.95
CA ASP A 307 -28.74 -19.76 15.30
C ASP A 307 -28.15 -20.51 14.11
N SER A 308 -28.35 -21.83 14.07
CA SER A 308 -27.83 -22.68 12.98
C SER A 308 -28.35 -22.29 11.59
N SER A 309 -29.52 -21.63 11.51
CA SER A 309 -30.06 -21.10 10.24
C SER A 309 -29.20 -19.96 9.66
N GLU A 310 -28.36 -19.33 10.47
CA GLU A 310 -27.48 -18.25 10.04
C GLU A 310 -26.08 -18.69 9.55
N TYR A 311 -25.85 -20.02 9.52
CA TYR A 311 -24.56 -20.58 9.05
C TYR A 311 -24.12 -20.03 7.68
N GLN A 312 -25.06 -19.94 6.73
CA GLN A 312 -24.74 -19.45 5.39
C GLN A 312 -24.39 -17.95 5.41
N LYS A 313 -25.09 -17.14 6.22
CA LYS A 313 -24.78 -15.71 6.38
C LYS A 313 -23.40 -15.51 6.99
N LEU A 314 -23.04 -16.32 8.00
CA LEU A 314 -21.70 -16.28 8.60
C LEU A 314 -20.64 -16.64 7.57
N LYS A 315 -20.84 -17.71 6.77
CA LYS A 315 -19.94 -18.11 5.70
C LYS A 315 -19.70 -16.98 4.68
N ASP A 316 -20.77 -16.32 4.24
CA ASP A 316 -20.71 -15.24 3.26
C ASP A 316 -20.00 -14.01 3.86
N GLY A 317 -20.22 -13.72 5.14
CA GLY A 317 -19.52 -12.68 5.88
C GLY A 317 -18.01 -12.94 5.97
N LEU A 318 -17.63 -14.17 6.35
CA LEU A 318 -16.21 -14.57 6.42
C LEU A 318 -15.53 -14.56 5.05
N ALA A 319 -16.23 -14.94 3.99
CA ALA A 319 -15.73 -14.85 2.63
C ALA A 319 -15.44 -13.39 2.21
N LYS A 320 -16.33 -12.45 2.58
CA LYS A 320 -16.11 -11.02 2.35
C LYS A 320 -14.94 -10.48 3.19
N LEU A 321 -14.84 -10.92 4.47
CA LEU A 321 -13.70 -10.53 5.32
C LEU A 321 -12.39 -10.99 4.70
N LYS A 322 -12.31 -12.24 4.24
CA LYS A 322 -11.10 -12.78 3.58
C LYS A 322 -10.68 -12.01 2.34
N LEU A 323 -11.62 -11.38 1.63
CA LEU A 323 -11.28 -10.52 0.50
C LEU A 323 -10.61 -9.22 0.97
N ASN A 324 -11.14 -8.63 2.04
CA ASN A 324 -10.62 -7.37 2.58
C ASN A 324 -9.35 -7.57 3.42
N ASP A 325 -9.17 -8.78 3.97
CA ASP A 325 -8.00 -9.18 4.74
C ASP A 325 -7.44 -10.50 4.20
N SER A 326 -6.43 -10.42 3.36
CA SER A 326 -5.79 -11.59 2.76
C SER A 326 -4.90 -12.38 3.73
N SER A 327 -4.62 -11.87 4.92
CA SER A 327 -3.95 -12.61 6.01
C SER A 327 -4.90 -13.56 6.74
N PHE A 328 -6.21 -13.29 6.66
CA PHE A 328 -7.27 -14.07 7.27
C PHE A 328 -7.53 -15.39 6.52
N SER A 329 -7.67 -16.47 7.27
CA SER A 329 -8.07 -17.77 6.74
C SER A 329 -9.23 -18.35 7.52
N PHE A 330 -10.11 -19.11 6.88
CA PHE A 330 -11.15 -19.85 7.56
C PHE A 330 -11.45 -21.18 6.85
N GLU A 331 -11.84 -22.17 7.64
CA GLU A 331 -12.26 -23.49 7.19
C GLU A 331 -13.48 -23.94 7.98
N ALA A 332 -14.30 -24.81 7.38
CA ALA A 332 -15.48 -25.33 8.08
C ALA A 332 -15.04 -26.21 9.26
N GLU A 333 -15.69 -26.01 10.41
CA GLU A 333 -15.46 -26.77 11.63
C GLU A 333 -16.81 -27.23 12.22
N SER A 334 -16.80 -28.33 12.93
CA SER A 334 -17.96 -28.84 13.64
C SER A 334 -17.63 -29.07 15.11
N SER A 335 -18.55 -28.66 15.99
CA SER A 335 -18.48 -28.90 17.42
C SER A 335 -19.68 -29.71 17.85
N SER A 336 -19.47 -30.73 18.69
CA SER A 336 -20.58 -31.53 19.26
C SER A 336 -21.50 -30.69 20.15
N ALA A 337 -21.00 -29.61 20.73
CA ALA A 337 -21.76 -28.71 21.60
C ALA A 337 -22.38 -27.51 20.87
N LEU A 338 -21.68 -26.96 19.88
CA LEU A 338 -22.02 -25.68 19.22
C LEU A 338 -22.55 -25.86 17.78
N GLY A 339 -22.49 -27.08 17.23
CA GLY A 339 -22.94 -27.38 15.87
C GLY A 339 -21.88 -27.01 14.80
N LEU A 340 -22.36 -26.54 13.65
CA LEU A 340 -21.50 -26.15 12.51
C LEU A 340 -21.02 -24.71 12.65
N GLY A 341 -19.75 -24.51 12.40
CA GLY A 341 -19.09 -23.22 12.46
C GLY A 341 -17.85 -23.16 11.57
N PHE A 342 -16.95 -22.26 11.90
CA PHE A 342 -15.71 -22.05 11.16
C PHE A 342 -14.53 -21.87 12.11
N ARG A 343 -13.45 -22.57 11.84
CA ARG A 343 -12.13 -22.29 12.42
C ARG A 343 -11.50 -21.16 11.63
N CYS A 344 -11.22 -20.06 12.31
CA CYS A 344 -10.63 -18.86 11.73
C CYS A 344 -9.19 -18.72 12.19
N GLY A 345 -8.29 -18.38 11.27
CA GLY A 345 -6.89 -18.13 11.52
C GLY A 345 -6.54 -16.66 11.23
N PHE A 346 -5.79 -16.04 12.14
CA PHE A 346 -5.34 -14.65 12.11
C PHE A 346 -3.82 -14.58 12.30
N LEU A 347 -3.20 -13.48 11.83
CA LEU A 347 -1.79 -13.15 12.11
C LEU A 347 -1.59 -12.75 13.55
#